data_2fa5fc46c851321296cde8c806d00248
#
_entry.id   2fa5fc46c851321296cde8c806d00248
#
_cell.length_a   1.000
_cell.length_b   1.000
_cell.length_c   1.000
_cell.angle_alpha   90.00
_cell.angle_beta   90.00
_cell.angle_gamma   90.00
#
_symmetry.space_group_name_H-M   'P 1'
#
loop_
_entity.id
_entity.type
_entity.pdbx_description
1 polymer ?
#
loop_
_entity_poly.entity_id
_entity_poly.type
_entity_poly.pdbx_seq_one_letter_code
_entity_poly.pdbx_strand_id
1 'polypeptide(L)' 'MAKKHFLKLRRLAEDQDVSSDELAARAGIVPRTLRKRFAAPEDCGTWHWEEINGVCRALHIPQEQIGEYFFPKVEKGA' A
#
# COMPACT_ATOMS: atom_id res chain seq x y z
N MET A 1 3.06 21.89 3.15
CA MET A 1 2.86 20.74 4.04
C MET A 1 2.77 19.45 3.22
N ALA A 2 3.56 18.48 3.57
CA ALA A 2 3.56 17.24 2.80
C ALA A 2 2.29 16.45 3.04
N LYS A 3 1.67 16.01 1.97
CA LYS A 3 0.47 15.21 2.05
C LYS A 3 0.84 13.73 2.07
N LYS A 4 0.30 13.01 3.02
CA LYS A 4 0.54 11.58 3.09
C LYS A 4 -0.43 10.84 2.19
N HIS A 5 0.10 9.91 1.42
CA HIS A 5 -0.71 9.10 0.52
C HIS A 5 -0.93 7.71 1.11
N PHE A 6 -1.96 7.04 0.66
CA PHE A 6 -2.27 5.67 1.08
C PHE A 6 -2.45 5.58 2.60
N LEU A 7 -3.18 6.54 3.16
CA LEU A 7 -3.38 6.60 4.61
C LEU A 7 -4.05 5.34 5.16
N LYS A 8 -5.04 4.83 4.44
CA LYS A 8 -5.75 3.64 4.90
C LYS A 8 -4.80 2.45 4.99
N LEU A 9 -3.94 2.30 3.99
CA LEU A 9 -2.95 1.23 3.97
C LEU A 9 -1.94 1.41 5.10
N ARG A 10 -1.48 2.64 5.31
CA ARG A 10 -0.53 2.94 6.38
C ARG A 10 -1.12 2.63 7.75
N ARG A 11 -2.39 2.99 7.94
CA ARG A 11 -3.07 2.73 9.21
C ARG A 11 -3.24 1.25 9.46
N LEU A 12 -3.53 0.50 8.41
CA LEU A 12 -3.66 -0.94 8.56
C LEU A 12 -2.35 -1.55 9.03
N ALA A 13 -1.23 -1.14 8.45
CA ALA A 13 0.07 -1.63 8.88
C ALA A 13 0.34 -1.26 10.34
N GLU A 14 0.00 -0.04 10.73
CA GLU A 14 0.18 0.39 12.11
C GLU A 14 -0.69 -0.42 13.06
N ASP A 15 -1.92 -0.68 12.67
CA ASP A 15 -2.83 -1.48 13.49
C ASP A 15 -2.30 -2.89 13.72
N GLN A 16 -1.59 -3.42 12.74
CA GLN A 16 -0.98 -4.74 12.86
C GLN A 16 0.43 -4.69 13.42
N ASP A 17 0.88 -3.49 13.80
CA ASP A 17 2.19 -3.30 14.39
C ASP A 17 3.31 -3.74 13.45
N VAL A 18 3.16 -3.43 12.16
CA VAL A 18 4.13 -3.77 11.13
C VAL A 18 4.81 -2.51 10.64
N SER A 19 6.12 -2.41 10.82
CA SER A 19 6.87 -1.26 10.34
C SER A 19 7.03 -1.32 8.82
N SER A 20 7.44 -0.19 8.21
CA SER A 20 7.69 -0.14 6.77
C SER A 20 8.72 -1.16 6.35
N ASP A 21 9.80 -1.27 7.11
CA ASP A 21 10.87 -2.21 6.78
C ASP A 21 10.39 -3.65 6.89
N GLU A 22 9.59 -3.93 7.92
CA GLU A 22 9.03 -5.26 8.08
C GLU A 22 8.05 -5.60 6.98
N LEU A 23 7.23 -4.62 6.62
CA LEU A 23 6.28 -4.81 5.52
C LEU A 23 7.02 -5.12 4.22
N ALA A 24 8.08 -4.37 3.94
CA ALA A 24 8.88 -4.59 2.74
C ALA A 24 9.44 -6.02 2.73
N ALA A 25 9.98 -6.46 3.86
CA ALA A 25 10.54 -7.80 3.96
C ALA A 25 9.48 -8.87 3.72
N ARG A 26 8.31 -8.70 4.32
CA ARG A 26 7.23 -9.68 4.17
C ARG A 26 6.66 -9.68 2.76
N ALA A 27 6.61 -8.52 2.13
CA ALA A 27 6.06 -8.40 0.78
C ALA A 27 7.06 -8.74 -0.31
N GLY A 28 8.32 -8.89 0.04
CA GLY A 28 9.36 -9.14 -0.95
C GLY A 28 9.73 -7.91 -1.75
N ILE A 29 9.60 -6.74 -1.15
CA ILE A 29 9.88 -5.47 -1.82
C ILE A 29 11.09 -4.84 -1.16
N VAL A 30 11.96 -4.23 -1.96
CA VAL A 30 13.09 -3.47 -1.41
C VAL A 30 12.52 -2.29 -0.61
N PRO A 31 13.01 -2.04 0.62
CA PRO A 31 12.45 -0.97 1.45
C PRO A 31 12.42 0.40 0.78
N ARG A 32 13.46 0.72 0.01
CA ARG A 32 13.49 1.98 -0.72
C ARG A 32 12.33 2.06 -1.72
N THR A 33 12.08 0.98 -2.42
CA THR A 33 11.00 0.91 -3.40
C THR A 33 9.66 1.07 -2.71
N LEU A 34 9.47 0.42 -1.57
CA LEU A 34 8.21 0.53 -0.84
C LEU A 34 7.96 1.98 -0.43
N ARG A 35 9.00 2.66 0.08
CA ARG A 35 8.86 4.06 0.46
C ARG A 35 8.48 4.93 -0.74
N LYS A 36 9.05 4.64 -1.90
CA LYS A 36 8.69 5.39 -3.11
C LYS A 36 7.23 5.19 -3.47
N ARG A 37 6.74 3.96 -3.35
CA ARG A 37 5.33 3.69 -3.65
C ARG A 37 4.40 4.46 -2.72
N PHE A 38 4.73 4.48 -1.43
CA PHE A 38 3.91 5.22 -0.48
C PHE A 38 3.95 6.73 -0.70
N ALA A 39 5.02 7.23 -1.27
CA ALA A 39 5.15 8.66 -1.53
C ALA A 39 4.51 9.08 -2.85
N ALA A 40 4.19 8.14 -3.72
CA ALA A 40 3.62 8.45 -5.02
C ALA A 40 2.15 8.87 -4.88
N PRO A 41 1.67 9.73 -5.78
CA PRO A 41 0.24 10.11 -5.76
C PRO A 41 -0.65 8.90 -5.92
N GLU A 42 -1.79 8.94 -5.25
CA GLU A 42 -2.72 7.81 -5.21
C GLU A 42 -3.38 7.52 -6.55
N ASP A 43 -3.39 8.47 -7.45
CA ASP A 43 -4.04 8.31 -8.75
C ASP A 43 -3.08 7.96 -9.86
N CYS A 44 -1.81 7.72 -9.56
CA CYS A 44 -0.80 7.44 -10.58
C CYS A 44 -0.69 5.97 -10.96
N GLY A 45 -1.20 5.09 -10.14
CA GLY A 45 -1.12 3.67 -10.42
C GLY A 45 0.31 3.15 -10.51
N THR A 46 1.17 3.62 -9.60
CA THR A 46 2.58 3.25 -9.63
C THR A 46 2.88 1.88 -9.06
N TRP A 47 1.94 1.30 -8.35
CA TRP A 47 2.15 -0.02 -7.76
C TRP A 47 2.13 -1.11 -8.82
N HIS A 48 3.14 -1.97 -8.77
CA HIS A 48 3.15 -3.17 -9.61
C HIS A 48 2.27 -4.24 -8.99
N TRP A 49 1.69 -5.08 -9.85
CA TRP A 49 0.78 -6.12 -9.36
C TRP A 49 1.42 -7.04 -8.34
N GLU A 50 2.68 -7.39 -8.56
CA GLU A 50 3.40 -8.25 -7.63
C GLU A 50 3.59 -7.60 -6.27
N GLU A 51 3.80 -6.29 -6.27
CA GLU A 51 3.94 -5.53 -5.04
C GLU A 51 2.62 -5.51 -4.27
N ILE A 52 1.54 -5.27 -5.00
CA ILE A 52 0.21 -5.25 -4.39
C ILE A 52 -0.09 -6.60 -3.75
N ASN A 53 0.18 -7.68 -4.47
CA ASN A 53 -0.06 -9.02 -3.94
C ASN A 53 0.79 -9.31 -2.70
N GLY A 54 2.05 -8.87 -2.73
CA GLY A 54 2.94 -9.07 -1.59
C GLY A 54 2.45 -8.35 -0.35
N VAL A 55 2.02 -7.10 -0.51
CA VAL A 55 1.51 -6.32 0.61
C VAL A 55 0.20 -6.91 1.12
N CYS A 56 -0.67 -7.35 0.21
CA CYS A 56 -1.93 -7.97 0.62
C CYS A 56 -1.70 -9.21 1.47
N ARG A 57 -0.73 -10.03 1.07
CA ARG A 57 -0.40 -11.21 1.87
C ARG A 57 0.19 -10.83 3.22
N ALA A 58 1.04 -9.82 3.23
CA ALA A 58 1.70 -9.40 4.45
C ALA A 58 0.72 -8.84 5.47
N LEU A 59 -0.29 -8.14 5.01
CA LEU A 59 -1.26 -7.47 5.87
C LEU A 59 -2.63 -8.14 5.89
N HIS A 60 -2.76 -9.27 5.19
CA HIS A 60 -4.03 -10.03 5.15
C HIS A 60 -5.18 -9.23 4.57
N ILE A 61 -4.92 -8.55 3.46
CA ILE A 61 -5.95 -7.77 2.77
C ILE A 61 -6.65 -8.67 1.75
N PRO A 62 -7.98 -8.83 1.86
CA PRO A 62 -8.72 -9.63 0.88
C PRO A 62 -8.69 -8.97 -0.50
N GLN A 63 -8.81 -9.80 -1.54
CA GLN A 63 -8.78 -9.32 -2.91
C GLN A 63 -9.82 -8.25 -3.18
N GLU A 64 -11.00 -8.40 -2.62
CA GLU A 64 -12.09 -7.47 -2.88
C GLU A 64 -11.83 -6.09 -2.26
N GLN A 65 -10.83 -5.97 -1.39
CA GLN A 65 -10.49 -4.70 -0.77
C GLN A 65 -9.26 -4.04 -1.36
N ILE A 66 -8.66 -4.64 -2.38
CA ILE A 66 -7.45 -4.08 -2.98
C ILE A 66 -7.70 -2.66 -3.48
N GLY A 67 -8.83 -2.41 -4.12
CA GLY A 67 -9.15 -1.08 -4.63
C GLY A 67 -9.20 -0.04 -3.54
N GLU A 68 -9.75 -0.39 -2.38
CA GLU A 68 -9.85 0.55 -1.27
C GLU A 68 -8.49 1.01 -0.76
N TYR A 69 -7.51 0.11 -0.77
CA TYR A 69 -6.21 0.42 -0.19
C TYR A 69 -5.23 1.00 -1.22
N PHE A 70 -5.29 0.53 -2.46
CA PHE A 70 -4.29 0.91 -3.45
C PHE A 70 -4.80 1.89 -4.49
N PHE A 71 -6.11 1.95 -4.71
CA PHE A 71 -6.69 2.84 -5.70
C PHE A 71 -7.91 3.59 -5.14
N PRO A 72 -7.72 4.29 -4.02
CA PRO A 72 -8.88 4.91 -3.36
C PRO A 72 -9.57 5.97 -4.21
N LYS A 73 -8.83 6.65 -5.08
CA LYS A 73 -9.42 7.68 -5.91
C LYS A 73 -10.13 7.13 -7.12
N VAL A 74 -9.70 5.98 -7.59
CA VAL A 74 -10.34 5.36 -8.74
C VAL A 74 -11.73 4.85 -8.38
N GLU A 75 -11.87 4.28 -7.21
CA GLU A 75 -13.15 3.73 -6.78
C GLU A 75 -14.25 4.76 -6.64
N LYS A 76 -13.86 5.97 -6.33
CA LYS A 76 -14.85 7.00 -6.08
C LYS A 76 -15.66 7.38 -7.29
N GLY A 77 -15.17 7.06 -8.46
CA GLY A 77 -15.88 7.38 -9.67
C GLY A 77 -17.13 6.55 -9.90
N ALA A 78 -17.27 5.49 -9.19
CA ALA A 78 -18.39 4.60 -9.40
C ALA A 78 -19.71 5.21 -8.98
#